data_e9d03cbcfced1cf9353a5f72f199f932
#
_entry.id   e9d03cbcfced1cf9353a5f72f199f932
#
_cell.length_a   1.000
_cell.length_b   1.000
_cell.length_c   1.000
_cell.angle_alpha   90.00
_cell.angle_beta   90.00
_cell.angle_gamma   90.00
#
_symmetry.space_group_name_H-M   'P 1'
#
loop_
_entity.id
_entity.type
_entity.pdbx_description
1 polymer ?
#
loop_
_entity_poly.entity_id
_entity_poly.type
_entity_poly.pdbx_seq_one_letter_code
_entity_poly.pdbx_strand_id
1 'polypeptide(L)'
;RSNTCLSAKESINTASANIEHSITLGKNADGTITQAPMNNGSSQYLVLTNTSWLGAFAALHNHPENTPLASGDIYASVKLGVKNSSFTTTYILTNGEVYAIVVTDLAAAQAFVAEYPADHLPGYNPEFPDFIFNQLQDLVTPMGSSIEGKTAAIAFILDKYNAGITLFKQDSN
;
A
#
# COMPACT_ATOMS: atom_id res chain seq x y z
N ARG A 1 9.41 17.03 -2.40
CA ARG A 1 9.81 15.61 -2.39
C ARG A 1 11.11 15.48 -1.61
N SER A 2 11.19 14.59 -0.60
CA SER A 2 12.45 14.40 0.11
C SER A 2 13.42 13.60 -0.76
N ASN A 3 14.71 13.95 -0.74
CA ASN A 3 15.75 13.19 -1.45
C ASN A 3 15.77 11.72 -1.02
N THR A 4 15.47 11.44 0.24
CA THR A 4 15.40 10.07 0.78
C THR A 4 14.31 9.23 0.10
N CYS A 5 13.13 9.81 -0.16
CA CYS A 5 12.05 9.11 -0.85
C CYS A 5 12.41 8.81 -2.31
N LEU A 6 13.07 9.75 -2.98
CA LEU A 6 13.56 9.57 -4.37
C LEU A 6 14.64 8.48 -4.42
N SER A 7 15.58 8.49 -3.49
CA SER A 7 16.63 7.48 -3.38
C SER A 7 16.05 6.08 -3.11
N ALA A 8 15.06 5.97 -2.23
CA ALA A 8 14.39 4.70 -1.96
C ALA A 8 13.65 4.15 -3.20
N LYS A 9 12.93 5.03 -3.93
CA LYS A 9 12.29 4.67 -5.21
C LYS A 9 13.30 4.16 -6.22
N GLU A 10 14.41 4.86 -6.39
CA GLU A 10 15.48 4.48 -7.33
C GLU A 10 16.10 3.12 -6.95
N SER A 11 16.35 2.90 -5.65
CA SER A 11 16.89 1.62 -5.16
C SER A 11 15.99 0.44 -5.49
N ILE A 12 14.67 0.60 -5.32
CA ILE A 12 13.69 -0.44 -5.69
C ILE A 12 13.65 -0.64 -7.21
N ASN A 13 13.60 0.44 -8.00
CA ASN A 13 13.51 0.36 -9.46
C ASN A 13 14.77 -0.28 -10.11
N THR A 14 15.92 -0.20 -9.46
CA THR A 14 17.17 -0.80 -9.93
C THR A 14 17.43 -2.20 -9.40
N ALA A 15 16.62 -2.68 -8.46
CA ALA A 15 16.68 -4.04 -7.96
C ALA A 15 16.14 -5.06 -8.97
N SER A 16 16.21 -6.36 -8.65
CA SER A 16 15.73 -7.40 -9.57
C SER A 16 14.24 -7.25 -9.85
N ALA A 17 13.85 -7.35 -11.14
CA ALA A 17 12.48 -7.05 -11.59
C ALA A 17 11.43 -8.16 -11.30
N ASN A 18 11.86 -9.30 -10.74
CA ASN A 18 10.99 -10.50 -10.66
C ASN A 18 10.40 -10.75 -9.28
N ILE A 19 10.77 -9.96 -8.29
CA ILE A 19 10.30 -10.09 -6.91
C ILE A 19 9.91 -8.72 -6.34
N GLU A 20 9.09 -8.72 -5.32
CA GLU A 20 8.81 -7.51 -4.56
C GLU A 20 10.00 -7.11 -3.70
N HIS A 21 10.21 -5.81 -3.59
CA HIS A 21 11.17 -5.18 -2.69
C HIS A 21 10.46 -4.14 -1.84
N SER A 22 10.90 -3.96 -0.60
CA SER A 22 10.33 -2.94 0.29
C SER A 22 11.42 -2.13 0.99
N ILE A 23 11.20 -0.83 1.08
CA ILE A 23 12.03 0.10 1.87
C ILE A 23 11.12 0.89 2.81
N THR A 24 11.47 0.88 4.10
CA THR A 24 10.78 1.70 5.11
C THR A 24 11.49 3.03 5.28
N LEU A 25 10.71 4.11 5.33
CA LEU A 25 11.16 5.47 5.63
C LEU A 25 10.77 5.85 7.05
N GLY A 26 11.63 6.58 7.73
CA GLY A 26 11.35 7.05 9.08
C GLY A 26 12.23 8.21 9.50
N LYS A 27 11.99 8.69 10.71
CA LYS A 27 12.77 9.74 11.37
C LYS A 27 13.66 9.14 12.45
N ASN A 28 14.91 9.55 12.46
CA ASN A 28 15.81 9.35 13.59
C ASN A 28 15.46 10.26 14.78
N ALA A 29 16.07 10.01 15.92
CA ALA A 29 15.87 10.83 17.12
C ALA A 29 16.24 12.33 16.94
N ASP A 30 17.16 12.64 16.04
CA ASP A 30 17.55 14.01 15.65
C ASP A 30 16.60 14.67 14.65
N GLY A 31 15.54 13.96 14.21
CA GLY A 31 14.55 14.43 13.24
C GLY A 31 14.95 14.25 11.78
N THR A 32 16.14 13.72 11.48
CA THR A 32 16.56 13.43 10.11
C THR A 32 15.72 12.30 9.53
N ILE A 33 15.31 12.45 8.25
CA ILE A 33 14.61 11.42 7.50
C ILE A 33 15.65 10.49 6.88
N THR A 34 15.47 9.19 7.09
CA THR A 34 16.34 8.15 6.53
C THR A 34 15.52 6.94 6.09
N GLN A 35 16.19 5.98 5.47
CA GLN A 35 15.59 4.72 5.04
C GLN A 35 16.23 3.53 5.75
N ALA A 36 15.42 2.53 6.06
CA ALA A 36 15.90 1.23 6.51
C ALA A 36 16.52 0.45 5.33
N PRO A 37 17.35 -0.57 5.60
CA PRO A 37 17.79 -1.49 4.55
C PRO A 37 16.61 -2.07 3.77
N MET A 38 16.82 -2.27 2.46
CA MET A 38 15.82 -2.87 1.58
C MET A 38 15.56 -4.33 1.97
N ASN A 39 14.28 -4.70 2.11
CA ASN A 39 13.86 -6.08 2.19
C ASN A 39 13.62 -6.62 0.78
N ASN A 40 14.04 -7.85 0.54
CA ASN A 40 13.77 -8.59 -0.69
C ASN A 40 12.68 -9.61 -0.41
N GLY A 41 11.66 -9.64 -1.24
CA GLY A 41 10.58 -10.61 -1.14
C GLY A 41 11.01 -12.02 -1.51
N SER A 42 10.24 -12.99 -1.10
CA SER A 42 10.41 -14.39 -1.51
C SER A 42 9.73 -14.69 -2.85
N SER A 43 8.91 -13.78 -3.34
CA SER A 43 8.15 -13.90 -4.59
C SER A 43 7.73 -12.53 -5.13
N GLN A 44 7.04 -12.55 -6.25
CA GLN A 44 6.43 -11.35 -6.87
C GLN A 44 5.17 -10.84 -6.14
N TYR A 45 4.73 -11.49 -5.07
CA TYR A 45 3.49 -11.18 -4.35
C TYR A 45 3.68 -10.93 -2.86
N LEU A 46 4.89 -11.05 -2.35
CA LEU A 46 5.11 -10.93 -0.92
C LEU A 46 6.48 -10.37 -0.58
N VAL A 47 6.47 -9.25 0.11
CA VAL A 47 7.64 -8.69 0.78
C VAL A 47 7.28 -8.25 2.20
N LEU A 48 8.21 -8.42 3.14
CA LEU A 48 8.04 -7.96 4.52
C LEU A 48 8.38 -6.48 4.64
N THR A 49 7.55 -5.74 5.38
CA THR A 49 7.83 -4.36 5.78
C THR A 49 8.58 -4.34 7.11
N ASN A 50 9.62 -3.51 7.21
CA ASN A 50 10.32 -3.31 8.48
C ASN A 50 9.42 -2.52 9.45
N THR A 51 8.97 -3.18 10.52
CA THR A 51 8.04 -2.63 11.51
C THR A 51 8.66 -2.44 12.90
N SER A 52 9.93 -2.77 13.08
CA SER A 52 10.63 -2.66 14.37
C SER A 52 11.12 -1.24 14.68
N TRP A 53 11.12 -0.37 13.71
CA TRP A 53 11.62 0.99 13.84
C TRP A 53 10.49 1.95 14.27
N LEU A 54 10.56 2.47 15.49
CA LEU A 54 9.54 3.36 16.03
C LEU A 54 9.41 4.69 15.28
N GLY A 55 10.48 5.16 14.64
CA GLY A 55 10.47 6.35 13.79
C GLY A 55 9.85 6.16 12.42
N ALA A 56 9.46 4.95 12.04
CA ALA A 56 8.88 4.65 10.75
C ALA A 56 7.55 5.39 10.54
N PHE A 57 7.36 5.99 9.35
CA PHE A 57 6.14 6.68 8.96
C PHE A 57 5.60 6.28 7.60
N ALA A 58 6.43 5.66 6.75
CA ALA A 58 6.03 5.20 5.42
C ALA A 58 6.84 3.99 4.97
N ALA A 59 6.28 3.22 4.04
CA ALA A 59 7.00 2.21 3.28
C ALA A 59 6.76 2.38 1.79
N LEU A 60 7.73 1.92 0.98
CA LEU A 60 7.59 1.76 -0.46
C LEU A 60 7.72 0.27 -0.77
N HIS A 61 6.91 -0.25 -1.69
CA HIS A 61 7.15 -1.54 -2.35
C HIS A 61 6.74 -1.48 -3.83
N ASN A 62 7.26 -2.41 -4.62
CA ASN A 62 6.93 -2.52 -6.02
C ASN A 62 6.00 -3.70 -6.29
N HIS A 63 5.23 -3.60 -7.39
CA HIS A 63 4.48 -4.70 -7.99
C HIS A 63 5.16 -5.11 -9.29
N PRO A 64 5.96 -6.20 -9.32
CA PRO A 64 6.78 -6.58 -10.47
C PRO A 64 5.99 -6.87 -11.74
N GLU A 65 4.76 -7.36 -11.60
CA GLU A 65 3.88 -7.68 -12.74
C GLU A 65 3.02 -6.50 -13.21
N ASN A 66 3.34 -5.28 -12.78
CA ASN A 66 2.58 -4.08 -13.13
C ASN A 66 1.09 -4.19 -12.75
N THR A 67 0.80 -4.89 -11.65
CA THR A 67 -0.56 -4.98 -11.10
C THR A 67 -0.90 -3.72 -10.31
N PRO A 68 -2.19 -3.32 -10.24
CA PRO A 68 -2.62 -2.22 -9.39
C PRO A 68 -2.42 -2.56 -7.92
N LEU A 69 -2.51 -1.56 -7.05
CA LEU A 69 -2.68 -1.82 -5.62
C LEU A 69 -3.91 -2.72 -5.40
N ALA A 70 -3.86 -3.55 -4.39
CA ALA A 70 -4.90 -4.54 -4.09
C ALA A 70 -5.49 -4.33 -2.70
N SER A 71 -6.60 -4.99 -2.41
CA SER A 71 -7.21 -4.98 -1.08
C SER A 71 -6.25 -5.47 0.01
N GLY A 72 -5.38 -6.43 -0.31
CA GLY A 72 -4.32 -6.88 0.59
C GLY A 72 -3.40 -5.76 1.06
N ASP A 73 -3.05 -4.82 0.19
CA ASP A 73 -2.25 -3.64 0.53
C ASP A 73 -3.00 -2.71 1.49
N ILE A 74 -4.32 -2.60 1.33
CA ILE A 74 -5.18 -1.82 2.21
C ILE A 74 -5.16 -2.41 3.63
N TYR A 75 -5.45 -3.71 3.79
CA TYR A 75 -5.43 -4.37 5.09
C TYR A 75 -4.04 -4.32 5.73
N ALA A 76 -2.97 -4.49 4.95
CA ALA A 76 -1.59 -4.38 5.42
C ALA A 76 -1.29 -2.96 5.94
N SER A 77 -1.73 -1.92 5.24
CA SER A 77 -1.54 -0.51 5.64
C SER A 77 -2.22 -0.20 6.97
N VAL A 78 -3.44 -0.71 7.20
CA VAL A 78 -4.13 -0.54 8.48
C VAL A 78 -3.38 -1.28 9.59
N LYS A 79 -2.90 -2.49 9.34
CA LYS A 79 -2.12 -3.27 10.30
C LYS A 79 -0.83 -2.57 10.72
N LEU A 80 -0.15 -1.89 9.79
CA LEU A 80 1.03 -1.07 10.08
C LEU A 80 0.67 0.11 10.99
N GLY A 81 -0.40 0.84 10.69
CA GLY A 81 -0.90 1.95 11.51
C GLY A 81 -1.30 1.53 12.93
N VAL A 82 -1.90 0.34 13.09
CA VAL A 82 -2.22 -0.22 14.41
C VAL A 82 -0.96 -0.52 15.22
N LYS A 83 0.07 -1.03 14.58
CA LYS A 83 1.37 -1.31 15.23
C LYS A 83 2.12 -0.04 15.62
N ASN A 84 2.06 0.97 14.78
CA ASN A 84 2.71 2.26 14.98
C ASN A 84 1.86 3.35 14.32
N SER A 85 1.18 4.18 15.11
CA SER A 85 0.28 5.22 14.62
C SER A 85 0.96 6.31 13.77
N SER A 86 2.28 6.42 13.84
CA SER A 86 3.07 7.28 12.94
C SER A 86 3.22 6.68 11.53
N PHE A 87 2.97 5.38 11.36
CA PHE A 87 3.09 4.68 10.09
C PHE A 87 1.80 4.86 9.27
N THR A 88 1.70 5.96 8.54
CA THR A 88 0.46 6.39 7.90
C THR A 88 0.40 6.10 6.40
N THR A 89 1.54 5.85 5.74
CA THR A 89 1.60 5.88 4.28
C THR A 89 2.32 4.65 3.71
N THR A 90 1.70 4.03 2.72
CA THR A 90 2.31 2.98 1.89
C THR A 90 2.34 3.47 0.45
N TYR A 91 3.54 3.52 -0.16
CA TYR A 91 3.72 3.81 -1.57
C TYR A 91 3.86 2.53 -2.37
N ILE A 92 3.17 2.45 -3.50
CA ILE A 92 3.20 1.32 -4.43
C ILE A 92 3.78 1.80 -5.75
N LEU A 93 4.86 1.14 -6.17
CA LEU A 93 5.54 1.39 -7.44
C LEU A 93 5.05 0.34 -8.44
N THR A 94 4.33 0.76 -9.45
CA THR A 94 3.78 -0.14 -10.46
C THR A 94 3.75 0.53 -11.83
N ASN A 95 4.17 -0.18 -12.86
CA ASN A 95 4.17 0.30 -14.25
C ASN A 95 4.81 1.69 -14.44
N GLY A 96 5.89 1.99 -13.69
CA GLY A 96 6.56 3.30 -13.73
C GLY A 96 5.85 4.43 -12.99
N GLU A 97 4.67 4.17 -12.42
CA GLU A 97 3.86 5.10 -11.66
C GLU A 97 4.01 4.88 -10.16
N VAL A 98 3.60 5.87 -9.38
CA VAL A 98 3.58 5.79 -7.90
C VAL A 98 2.17 6.07 -7.41
N TYR A 99 1.65 5.15 -6.64
CA TYR A 99 0.40 5.31 -5.90
C TYR A 99 0.70 5.35 -4.40
N ALA A 100 -0.17 5.98 -3.63
CA ALA A 100 -0.06 6.02 -2.17
C ALA A 100 -1.38 5.64 -1.51
N ILE A 101 -1.28 4.79 -0.51
CA ILE A 101 -2.34 4.47 0.45
C ILE A 101 -2.03 5.27 1.72
N VAL A 102 -2.91 6.18 2.10
CA VAL A 102 -2.76 7.00 3.31
C VAL A 102 -3.89 6.70 4.28
N VAL A 103 -3.55 6.20 5.45
CA VAL A 103 -4.49 6.06 6.56
C VAL A 103 -4.68 7.44 7.19
N THR A 104 -5.79 8.09 6.88
CA THR A 104 -6.10 9.46 7.32
C THR A 104 -6.85 9.49 8.63
N ASP A 105 -7.58 8.41 8.95
CA ASP A 105 -8.28 8.19 10.22
C ASP A 105 -8.09 6.73 10.65
N LEU A 106 -7.17 6.49 11.56
CA LEU A 106 -6.84 5.15 12.03
C LEU A 106 -8.01 4.49 12.77
N ALA A 107 -8.80 5.25 13.50
CA ALA A 107 -9.95 4.70 14.23
C ALA A 107 -11.03 4.21 13.26
N ALA A 108 -11.33 4.99 12.21
CA ALA A 108 -12.23 4.58 11.14
C ALA A 108 -11.68 3.37 10.38
N ALA A 109 -10.39 3.34 10.09
CA ALA A 109 -9.74 2.22 9.40
C ALA A 109 -9.80 0.93 10.22
N GLN A 110 -9.57 1.01 11.53
CA GLN A 110 -9.72 -0.13 12.44
C GLN A 110 -11.16 -0.64 12.50
N ALA A 111 -12.13 0.26 12.58
CA ALA A 111 -13.55 -0.10 12.56
C ALA A 111 -13.92 -0.80 11.24
N PHE A 112 -13.46 -0.26 10.11
CA PHE A 112 -13.68 -0.86 8.79
C PHE A 112 -13.13 -2.29 8.71
N VAL A 113 -11.87 -2.52 9.08
CA VAL A 113 -11.28 -3.87 9.00
C VAL A 113 -11.85 -4.85 10.02
N ALA A 114 -12.39 -4.35 11.12
CA ALA A 114 -13.08 -5.19 12.12
C ALA A 114 -14.47 -5.63 11.64
N GLU A 115 -15.20 -4.74 10.97
CA GLU A 115 -16.54 -5.03 10.44
C GLU A 115 -16.48 -5.84 9.14
N TYR A 116 -15.46 -5.59 8.32
CA TYR A 116 -15.23 -6.23 7.02
C TYR A 116 -13.86 -6.92 7.00
N PRO A 117 -13.65 -7.99 7.78
CA PRO A 117 -12.37 -8.67 7.83
C PRO A 117 -12.02 -9.25 6.47
N ALA A 118 -10.71 -9.26 6.17
CA ALA A 118 -10.23 -9.84 4.93
C ALA A 118 -10.52 -11.34 4.84
N ASP A 119 -10.94 -11.80 3.67
CA ASP A 119 -11.00 -13.23 3.37
C ASP A 119 -9.59 -13.76 3.14
N HIS A 120 -9.29 -14.88 3.80
CA HIS A 120 -8.02 -15.58 3.69
C HIS A 120 -8.24 -16.96 3.10
N LEU A 121 -8.25 -17.05 1.78
CA LEU A 121 -8.25 -18.33 1.09
C LEU A 121 -6.83 -18.91 1.04
N PRO A 122 -6.65 -20.24 1.21
CA PRO A 122 -5.33 -20.87 1.11
C PRO A 122 -4.66 -20.52 -0.24
N GLY A 123 -3.43 -19.99 -0.19
CA GLY A 123 -2.65 -19.65 -1.38
C GLY A 123 -3.01 -18.31 -2.05
N TYR A 124 -3.92 -17.54 -1.48
CA TYR A 124 -4.28 -16.18 -1.95
C TYR A 124 -3.87 -15.11 -0.94
N ASN A 125 -3.60 -13.92 -1.47
CA ASN A 125 -3.43 -12.74 -0.64
C ASN A 125 -4.76 -12.39 0.05
N PRO A 126 -4.74 -11.65 1.17
CA PRO A 126 -5.96 -11.14 1.78
C PRO A 126 -6.78 -10.31 0.78
N GLU A 127 -8.07 -10.58 0.72
CA GLU A 127 -9.01 -9.89 -0.17
C GLU A 127 -10.15 -9.28 0.62
N PHE A 128 -10.85 -8.30 0.04
CA PHE A 128 -12.13 -7.86 0.57
C PHE A 128 -13.10 -9.05 0.69
N PRO A 129 -13.99 -9.06 1.70
CA PRO A 129 -15.06 -10.05 1.77
C PRO A 129 -15.87 -10.05 0.48
N ASP A 130 -16.40 -11.20 0.10
CA ASP A 130 -17.05 -11.46 -1.19
C ASP A 130 -18.04 -10.37 -1.63
N PHE A 131 -18.87 -9.88 -0.69
CA PHE A 131 -19.89 -8.90 -1.07
C PHE A 131 -19.27 -7.52 -1.41
N ILE A 132 -18.14 -7.13 -0.80
CA ILE A 132 -17.39 -5.92 -1.16
C ILE A 132 -16.60 -6.17 -2.45
N PHE A 133 -15.98 -7.33 -2.58
CA PHE A 133 -15.26 -7.72 -3.78
C PHE A 133 -16.16 -7.70 -5.02
N ASN A 134 -17.38 -8.21 -4.92
CA ASN A 134 -18.35 -8.18 -6.02
C ASN A 134 -18.72 -6.74 -6.39
N GLN A 135 -18.94 -5.85 -5.42
CA GLN A 135 -19.17 -4.42 -5.69
C GLN A 135 -17.97 -3.77 -6.39
N LEU A 136 -16.74 -4.13 -5.99
CA LEU A 136 -15.53 -3.66 -6.65
C LEU A 136 -15.48 -4.11 -8.12
N GLN A 137 -15.81 -5.38 -8.40
CA GLN A 137 -15.85 -5.89 -9.78
C GLN A 137 -16.88 -5.17 -10.64
N ASP A 138 -18.05 -4.86 -10.09
CA ASP A 138 -19.09 -4.09 -10.78
C ASP A 138 -18.62 -2.66 -11.14
N LEU A 139 -17.79 -2.05 -10.30
CA LEU A 139 -17.21 -0.73 -10.55
C LEU A 139 -16.08 -0.73 -11.58
N VAL A 140 -15.34 -1.82 -11.72
CA VAL A 140 -14.24 -1.91 -12.71
C VAL A 140 -14.76 -1.78 -14.14
N THR A 141 -15.98 -2.24 -14.42
CA THR A 141 -16.60 -2.12 -15.76
C THR A 141 -16.74 -0.65 -16.20
N PRO A 142 -17.40 0.27 -15.43
CA PRO A 142 -17.51 1.67 -15.81
C PRO A 142 -16.24 2.48 -15.60
N MET A 143 -15.38 2.14 -14.61
CA MET A 143 -14.15 2.89 -14.30
C MET A 143 -12.94 2.47 -15.14
N GLY A 144 -13.02 1.33 -15.81
CA GLY A 144 -11.98 0.76 -16.65
C GLY A 144 -11.05 -0.22 -15.91
N SER A 145 -10.44 -1.11 -16.69
CA SER A 145 -9.55 -2.18 -16.22
C SER A 145 -8.08 -1.76 -16.10
N SER A 146 -7.75 -0.51 -16.41
CA SER A 146 -6.40 0.04 -16.20
C SER A 146 -6.02 0.08 -14.71
N ILE A 147 -4.74 0.24 -14.40
CA ILE A 147 -4.27 0.42 -13.02
C ILE A 147 -5.00 1.60 -12.37
N GLU A 148 -5.14 2.71 -13.08
CA GLU A 148 -5.84 3.90 -12.60
C GLU A 148 -7.33 3.64 -12.35
N GLY A 149 -8.02 2.97 -13.29
CA GLY A 149 -9.44 2.63 -13.17
C GLY A 149 -9.72 1.70 -11.99
N LYS A 150 -8.91 0.66 -11.81
CA LYS A 150 -9.02 -0.24 -10.66
C LYS A 150 -8.71 0.46 -9.34
N THR A 151 -7.71 1.35 -9.32
CA THR A 151 -7.41 2.16 -8.13
C THR A 151 -8.55 3.10 -7.79
N ALA A 152 -9.19 3.74 -8.79
CA ALA A 152 -10.37 4.57 -8.59
C ALA A 152 -11.56 3.77 -8.04
N ALA A 153 -11.76 2.55 -8.49
CA ALA A 153 -12.80 1.65 -7.99
C ALA A 153 -12.57 1.31 -6.51
N ILE A 154 -11.34 1.01 -6.11
CA ILE A 154 -10.99 0.78 -4.69
C ILE A 154 -11.21 2.06 -3.88
N ALA A 155 -10.80 3.23 -4.37
CA ALA A 155 -11.01 4.50 -3.68
C ALA A 155 -12.50 4.76 -3.44
N PHE A 156 -13.36 4.48 -4.42
CA PHE A 156 -14.81 4.58 -4.27
C PHE A 156 -15.35 3.65 -3.16
N ILE A 157 -14.87 2.41 -3.09
CA ILE A 157 -15.26 1.46 -2.03
C ILE A 157 -14.85 1.98 -0.66
N LEU A 158 -13.60 2.45 -0.52
CA LEU A 158 -13.09 2.97 0.76
C LEU A 158 -13.89 4.19 1.24
N ASP A 159 -14.27 5.08 0.34
CA ASP A 159 -15.13 6.24 0.64
C ASP A 159 -16.55 5.80 1.04
N LYS A 160 -17.16 4.93 0.25
CA LYS A 160 -18.51 4.39 0.51
C LYS A 160 -18.63 3.77 1.90
N TYR A 161 -17.61 3.09 2.37
CA TYR A 161 -17.58 2.41 3.69
C TYR A 161 -16.92 3.25 4.79
N ASN A 162 -16.60 4.52 4.53
CA ASN A 162 -15.94 5.42 5.49
C ASN A 162 -14.67 4.78 6.12
N ALA A 163 -13.86 4.15 5.29
CA ALA A 163 -12.71 3.37 5.75
C ALA A 163 -11.57 4.21 6.34
N GLY A 164 -11.63 5.54 6.33
CA GLY A 164 -10.58 6.40 6.85
C GLY A 164 -9.25 6.29 6.09
N ILE A 165 -9.32 5.93 4.81
CA ILE A 165 -8.17 5.71 3.94
C ILE A 165 -8.38 6.48 2.65
N THR A 166 -7.36 7.19 2.20
CA THR A 166 -7.36 7.93 0.94
C THR A 166 -6.25 7.39 0.02
N LEU A 167 -6.59 7.25 -1.27
CA LEU A 167 -5.63 6.85 -2.29
C LEU A 167 -5.20 8.06 -3.11
N PHE A 168 -3.91 8.10 -3.45
CA PHE A 168 -3.32 9.14 -4.28
C PHE A 168 -2.55 8.51 -5.43
N LYS A 169 -2.49 9.22 -6.56
CA LYS A 169 -1.56 8.95 -7.65
C LYS A 169 -0.58 10.12 -7.74
N GLN A 170 0.69 9.82 -7.90
CA GLN A 170 1.69 10.85 -8.13
C GLN A 170 1.56 11.37 -9.57
N ASP A 171 1.45 12.69 -9.74
CA ASP A 171 1.48 13.31 -11.06
C ASP A 171 2.85 13.12 -11.74
N SER A 172 2.80 12.89 -13.05
CA SER A 172 3.97 12.75 -13.92
C SER A 172 4.55 14.15 -14.24
N ASN A 173 5.21 14.79 -13.27
CA ASN A 173 5.96 16.02 -13.48
C ASN A 173 7.43 15.83 -13.12
#